data_7715d7af5fa60185d1501be2d02dd0d2
#
_entry.id   7715d7af5fa60185d1501be2d02dd0d2
#
_cell.length_a   1.000
_cell.length_b   1.000
_cell.length_c   1.000
_cell.angle_alpha   90.00
_cell.angle_beta   90.00
_cell.angle_gamma   90.00
#
_symmetry.space_group_name_H-M   'P 1'
#
loop_
_entity.id
_entity.type
_entity.pdbx_description
1 polymer ?
#
loop_
_entity_poly.entity_id
_entity_poly.type
_entity_poly.pdbx_seq_one_letter_code
_entity_poly.pdbx_strand_id
1 'polypeptide(L)'
;VQTCALPIYFSNEEIIQCVKQNSDAEFIREQLYYLLPNNTPYVIEVNNQISEISTYSDFDLDAAIRYAKAYAVHPNGYDYAIFDSDCTNFASQIMENAGIGQDDSLQWSNVGWWHVKDGNSHYHSKSWTVADRFARYMGVVYSTHSHYDFSENLQAGDFILEDMYDDGDWNHVGFVVQVDDYLTNGYYDYFVAQHSGNYLAWTSSDTNGWENDEAEGDKYGIIRK
;
A
#
# COMPACT_ATOMS: atom_id res chain seq x y z
N VAL A 1 -12.57 -28.86 15.97
CA VAL A 1 -12.72 -27.51 15.43
C VAL A 1 -13.84 -26.84 16.21
N GLN A 2 -13.46 -26.01 17.17
CA GLN A 2 -14.42 -25.23 17.94
C GLN A 2 -14.87 -24.10 17.01
N THR A 3 -16.09 -24.14 16.52
CA THR A 3 -16.65 -23.08 15.69
C THR A 3 -16.76 -21.83 16.54
N CYS A 4 -15.88 -20.86 16.28
CA CYS A 4 -16.08 -19.48 16.74
C CYS A 4 -17.31 -18.94 16.00
N ALA A 5 -18.50 -19.12 16.57
CA ALA A 5 -19.68 -18.41 16.11
C ALA A 5 -19.47 -16.94 16.51
N LEU A 6 -19.29 -16.06 15.54
CA LEU A 6 -19.10 -14.62 15.75
C LEU A 6 -20.37 -14.02 16.38
N PRO A 7 -20.41 -13.67 17.67
CA PRO A 7 -21.42 -12.76 18.18
C PRO A 7 -21.10 -11.35 17.69
N ILE A 8 -22.10 -10.51 17.62
CA ILE A 8 -22.08 -9.15 17.06
C ILE A 8 -21.16 -8.17 17.82
N TYR A 9 -20.51 -8.60 18.92
CA TYR A 9 -19.60 -7.81 19.74
C TYR A 9 -18.48 -8.68 20.33
N PHE A 10 -17.31 -8.73 19.65
CA PHE A 10 -16.07 -9.25 20.24
C PHE A 10 -15.18 -8.10 20.68
N SER A 11 -14.55 -8.23 21.83
CA SER A 11 -13.42 -7.38 22.19
C SER A 11 -12.19 -7.75 21.34
N ASN A 12 -11.26 -6.81 21.21
CA ASN A 12 -10.00 -7.07 20.50
C ASN A 12 -9.24 -8.27 21.08
N GLU A 13 -9.28 -8.46 22.41
CA GLU A 13 -8.66 -9.59 23.10
C GLU A 13 -9.27 -10.93 22.69
N GLU A 14 -10.57 -11.00 22.54
CA GLU A 14 -11.28 -12.21 22.11
C GLU A 14 -10.95 -12.55 20.65
N ILE A 15 -10.88 -11.53 19.77
CA ILE A 15 -10.45 -11.68 18.37
C ILE A 15 -9.02 -12.22 18.33
N ILE A 16 -8.08 -11.61 19.06
CA ILE A 16 -6.68 -12.05 19.13
C ILE A 16 -6.57 -13.49 19.60
N GLN A 17 -7.30 -13.88 20.64
CA GLN A 17 -7.30 -15.25 21.14
C GLN A 17 -7.85 -16.23 20.10
N CYS A 18 -8.90 -15.87 19.40
CA CYS A 18 -9.49 -16.69 18.34
C CYS A 18 -8.51 -16.88 17.17
N VAL A 19 -7.81 -15.83 16.75
CA VAL A 19 -6.73 -15.90 15.74
C VAL A 19 -5.62 -16.84 16.18
N LYS A 20 -5.13 -16.72 17.42
CA LYS A 20 -4.06 -17.54 17.96
C LYS A 20 -4.45 -19.01 18.11
N GLN A 21 -5.71 -19.30 18.46
CA GLN A 21 -6.22 -20.67 18.63
C GLN A 21 -6.54 -21.38 17.31
N ASN A 22 -6.75 -20.64 16.23
CA ASN A 22 -7.10 -21.17 14.91
C ASN A 22 -5.97 -20.93 13.89
N SER A 23 -4.71 -21.00 14.33
CA SER A 23 -3.53 -20.80 13.49
C SER A 23 -3.50 -21.71 12.24
N ASP A 24 -4.15 -22.88 12.30
CA ASP A 24 -4.22 -23.85 11.20
C ASP A 24 -5.42 -23.59 10.26
N ALA A 25 -6.35 -22.70 10.63
CA ALA A 25 -7.49 -22.31 9.81
C ALA A 25 -7.21 -20.95 9.16
N GLU A 26 -6.36 -20.95 8.17
CA GLU A 26 -5.82 -19.76 7.50
C GLU A 26 -6.91 -18.74 7.11
N PHE A 27 -8.01 -19.20 6.53
CA PHE A 27 -9.14 -18.34 6.17
C PHE A 27 -9.79 -17.64 7.37
N ILE A 28 -9.99 -18.34 8.50
CA ILE A 28 -10.61 -17.75 9.71
C ILE A 28 -9.65 -16.76 10.35
N ARG A 29 -8.36 -17.12 10.44
CA ARG A 29 -7.31 -16.25 10.96
C ARG A 29 -7.23 -14.94 10.19
N GLU A 30 -7.28 -15.02 8.88
CA GLU A 30 -7.26 -13.90 7.97
C GLU A 30 -8.46 -12.96 8.18
N GLN A 31 -9.68 -13.49 8.22
CA GLN A 31 -10.88 -12.68 8.43
C GLN A 31 -10.86 -11.96 9.79
N LEU A 32 -10.39 -12.64 10.82
CA LEU A 32 -10.29 -12.06 12.17
C LEU A 32 -9.16 -11.02 12.27
N TYR A 33 -8.05 -11.22 11.57
CA TYR A 33 -6.96 -10.23 11.49
C TYR A 33 -7.47 -8.89 10.96
N TYR A 34 -8.30 -8.91 9.93
CA TYR A 34 -8.86 -7.71 9.32
C TYR A 34 -9.94 -6.99 10.14
N LEU A 35 -10.45 -7.63 11.19
CA LEU A 35 -11.37 -6.99 12.13
C LEU A 35 -10.64 -6.18 13.23
N LEU A 36 -9.32 -6.36 13.36
CA LEU A 36 -8.54 -5.67 14.38
C LEU A 36 -8.13 -4.28 13.89
N PRO A 37 -8.25 -3.23 14.73
CA PRO A 37 -7.71 -1.91 14.43
C PRO A 37 -6.20 -1.95 14.19
N ASN A 38 -5.69 -1.07 13.30
CA ASN A 38 -4.28 -0.99 12.93
C ASN A 38 -3.33 -0.77 14.12
N ASN A 39 -3.79 -0.07 15.15
CA ASN A 39 -3.04 0.22 16.37
C ASN A 39 -3.11 -0.89 17.43
N THR A 40 -3.73 -2.01 17.13
CA THR A 40 -3.77 -3.16 18.05
C THR A 40 -2.34 -3.73 18.17
N PRO A 41 -1.83 -3.97 19.42
CA PRO A 41 -0.47 -4.49 19.61
C PRO A 41 -0.16 -5.77 18.82
N TYR A 42 -1.15 -6.65 18.67
CA TYR A 42 -1.01 -7.86 17.85
C TYR A 42 -0.80 -7.56 16.37
N VAL A 43 -1.53 -6.58 15.80
CA VAL A 43 -1.37 -6.16 14.40
C VAL A 43 0.00 -5.52 14.20
N ILE A 44 0.46 -4.69 15.13
CA ILE A 44 1.81 -4.10 15.12
C ILE A 44 2.88 -5.19 15.18
N GLU A 45 2.73 -6.20 16.04
CA GLU A 45 3.67 -7.32 16.14
C GLU A 45 3.75 -8.13 14.83
N VAL A 46 2.61 -8.44 14.22
CA VAL A 46 2.56 -9.17 12.93
C VAL A 46 3.18 -8.33 11.82
N ASN A 47 2.87 -7.04 11.74
CA ASN A 47 3.44 -6.15 10.73
C ASN A 47 4.96 -6.02 10.90
N ASN A 48 5.47 -5.93 12.14
CA ASN A 48 6.90 -5.88 12.40
C ASN A 48 7.61 -7.19 11.98
N GLN A 49 6.99 -8.35 12.22
CA GLN A 49 7.53 -9.64 11.77
C GLN A 49 7.57 -9.73 10.24
N ILE A 50 6.54 -9.24 9.55
CA ILE A 50 6.48 -9.19 8.09
C ILE A 50 7.55 -8.24 7.56
N SER A 51 7.71 -7.05 8.15
CA SER A 51 8.72 -6.08 7.74
C SER A 51 10.16 -6.60 7.94
N GLU A 52 10.43 -7.39 8.98
CA GLU A 52 11.73 -8.05 9.17
C GLU A 52 12.04 -9.08 8.08
N ILE A 53 11.03 -9.77 7.54
CA ILE A 53 11.19 -10.71 6.43
C ILE A 53 11.48 -9.97 5.12
N SER A 54 10.92 -8.78 4.93
CA SER A 54 11.06 -8.00 3.70
C SER A 54 12.39 -7.22 3.59
N THR A 55 13.18 -7.09 4.67
CA THR A 55 14.42 -6.29 4.70
C THR A 55 15.63 -6.92 3.99
N TYR A 56 15.46 -8.04 3.28
CA TYR A 56 16.58 -8.75 2.62
C TYR A 56 16.74 -8.48 1.13
N SER A 57 16.03 -7.54 0.54
CA SER A 57 16.28 -7.12 -0.83
C SER A 57 16.57 -5.61 -0.89
N ASP A 58 17.70 -5.25 -1.48
CA ASP A 58 18.03 -3.86 -1.76
C ASP A 58 17.00 -3.28 -2.75
N PHE A 59 16.24 -2.28 -2.33
CA PHE A 59 15.31 -1.57 -3.22
C PHE A 59 16.10 -0.80 -4.29
N ASP A 60 15.98 -1.23 -5.54
CA ASP A 60 16.58 -0.55 -6.70
C ASP A 60 15.71 0.65 -7.11
N LEU A 61 16.05 1.83 -6.61
CA LEU A 61 15.35 3.07 -6.92
C LEU A 61 15.33 3.37 -8.42
N ASP A 62 16.42 3.13 -9.13
CA ASP A 62 16.49 3.39 -10.57
C ASP A 62 15.57 2.46 -11.36
N ALA A 63 15.46 1.19 -10.94
CA ALA A 63 14.51 0.23 -11.54
C ALA A 63 13.07 0.64 -11.25
N ALA A 64 12.75 1.04 -10.01
CA ALA A 64 11.43 1.56 -9.62
C ALA A 64 11.00 2.76 -10.50
N ILE A 65 11.88 3.77 -10.61
CA ILE A 65 11.62 4.97 -11.40
C ILE A 65 11.47 4.65 -12.90
N ARG A 66 12.30 3.76 -13.44
CA ARG A 66 12.18 3.34 -14.85
C ARG A 66 10.85 2.63 -15.11
N TYR A 67 10.44 1.72 -14.21
CA TYR A 67 9.17 1.01 -14.34
C TYR A 67 7.99 1.98 -14.22
N ALA A 68 7.99 2.83 -13.21
CA ALA A 68 6.95 3.82 -12.99
C ALA A 68 6.75 4.74 -14.21
N LYS A 69 7.85 5.28 -14.76
CA LYS A 69 7.80 6.13 -15.97
C LYS A 69 7.31 5.40 -17.21
N ALA A 70 7.64 4.11 -17.36
CA ALA A 70 7.24 3.33 -18.53
C ALA A 70 5.74 3.02 -18.54
N TYR A 71 5.16 2.80 -17.35
CA TYR A 71 3.82 2.23 -17.26
C TYR A 71 2.77 3.11 -16.55
N ALA A 72 3.12 4.30 -16.06
CA ALA A 72 2.16 5.19 -15.39
C ALA A 72 0.96 5.58 -16.29
N VAL A 73 1.19 5.84 -17.58
CA VAL A 73 0.14 6.25 -18.53
C VAL A 73 -0.46 5.06 -19.26
N HIS A 74 0.36 4.04 -19.55
CA HIS A 74 -0.03 2.84 -20.30
C HIS A 74 0.26 1.59 -19.46
N PRO A 75 -0.74 1.03 -18.78
CA PRO A 75 -0.55 -0.12 -17.89
C PRO A 75 0.10 -1.33 -18.57
N ASN A 76 0.93 -2.07 -17.82
CA ASN A 76 1.59 -3.30 -18.25
C ASN A 76 0.61 -4.50 -18.23
N GLY A 77 -0.32 -4.54 -19.16
CA GLY A 77 -1.28 -5.64 -19.29
C GLY A 77 -0.69 -6.94 -19.85
N TYR A 78 0.61 -6.95 -20.20
CA TYR A 78 1.27 -8.19 -20.61
C TYR A 78 1.65 -9.06 -19.41
N ASP A 79 2.20 -8.46 -18.37
CA ASP A 79 2.72 -9.18 -17.18
C ASP A 79 1.74 -9.21 -16.01
N TYR A 80 0.84 -8.23 -15.92
CA TYR A 80 -0.07 -8.06 -14.79
C TYR A 80 -1.53 -7.91 -15.24
N ALA A 81 -2.44 -8.17 -14.30
CA ALA A 81 -3.83 -7.79 -14.47
C ALA A 81 -3.98 -6.26 -14.50
N ILE A 82 -5.03 -5.76 -15.15
CA ILE A 82 -5.43 -4.36 -15.14
C ILE A 82 -6.81 -4.29 -14.48
N PHE A 83 -6.98 -3.36 -13.54
CA PHE A 83 -8.22 -3.16 -12.80
C PHE A 83 -8.77 -1.75 -13.03
N ASP A 84 -10.07 -1.55 -12.82
CA ASP A 84 -10.68 -0.23 -12.84
C ASP A 84 -10.12 0.66 -11.70
N SER A 85 -9.88 0.06 -10.51
CA SER A 85 -9.14 0.65 -9.40
C SER A 85 -7.78 -0.03 -9.30
N ASP A 86 -6.74 0.58 -9.87
CA ASP A 86 -5.46 -0.05 -10.18
C ASP A 86 -4.25 0.58 -9.44
N CYS A 87 -4.48 1.56 -8.57
CA CYS A 87 -3.41 2.32 -7.90
C CYS A 87 -2.45 1.41 -7.12
N THR A 88 -2.99 0.53 -6.29
CA THR A 88 -2.19 -0.38 -5.46
C THR A 88 -1.54 -1.49 -6.27
N ASN A 89 -2.24 -2.03 -7.28
CA ASN A 89 -1.66 -2.99 -8.21
C ASN A 89 -0.44 -2.40 -8.92
N PHE A 90 -0.51 -1.15 -9.36
CA PHE A 90 0.62 -0.46 -9.98
C PHE A 90 1.77 -0.21 -8.98
N ALA A 91 1.47 0.24 -7.76
CA ALA A 91 2.47 0.40 -6.71
C ALA A 91 3.18 -0.93 -6.40
N SER A 92 2.44 -2.04 -6.34
CA SER A 92 3.00 -3.38 -6.14
C SER A 92 3.91 -3.81 -7.30
N GLN A 93 3.54 -3.50 -8.54
CA GLN A 93 4.38 -3.77 -9.71
C GLN A 93 5.70 -2.98 -9.66
N ILE A 94 5.66 -1.70 -9.25
CA ILE A 94 6.87 -0.88 -9.07
C ILE A 94 7.77 -1.52 -8.01
N MET A 95 7.19 -1.91 -6.86
CA MET A 95 7.92 -2.51 -5.74
C MET A 95 8.61 -3.82 -6.15
N GLU A 96 7.90 -4.71 -6.87
CA GLU A 96 8.45 -5.96 -7.38
C GLU A 96 9.58 -5.72 -8.40
N ASN A 97 9.37 -4.80 -9.35
CA ASN A 97 10.38 -4.45 -10.34
C ASN A 97 11.59 -3.71 -9.77
N ALA A 98 11.46 -3.15 -8.57
CA ALA A 98 12.55 -2.61 -7.78
C ALA A 98 13.34 -3.68 -7.00
N GLY A 99 13.02 -4.95 -7.15
CA GLY A 99 13.73 -6.07 -6.54
C GLY A 99 13.18 -6.54 -5.20
N ILE A 100 12.08 -5.96 -4.71
CA ILE A 100 11.43 -6.47 -3.50
C ILE A 100 10.80 -7.82 -3.81
N GLY A 101 11.26 -8.86 -3.11
CA GLY A 101 10.75 -10.22 -3.27
C GLY A 101 9.32 -10.35 -2.79
N GLN A 102 8.51 -11.12 -3.51
CA GLN A 102 7.19 -11.51 -3.05
C GLN A 102 7.28 -12.46 -1.84
N ASP A 103 6.24 -12.45 -1.03
CA ASP A 103 6.13 -13.40 0.09
C ASP A 103 5.59 -14.75 -0.39
N ASP A 104 6.47 -15.54 -0.99
CA ASP A 104 6.13 -16.86 -1.54
C ASP A 104 5.69 -17.85 -0.46
N SER A 105 6.12 -17.65 0.80
CA SER A 105 5.76 -18.51 1.92
C SER A 105 4.27 -18.41 2.30
N LEU A 106 3.66 -17.29 1.95
CA LEU A 106 2.25 -16.98 2.19
C LEU A 106 1.42 -16.95 0.89
N GLN A 107 1.95 -17.51 -0.20
CA GLN A 107 1.22 -17.65 -1.47
C GLN A 107 -0.13 -18.35 -1.23
N TRP A 108 -1.18 -17.79 -1.85
CA TRP A 108 -2.59 -18.16 -1.63
C TRP A 108 -3.20 -17.67 -0.29
N SER A 109 -2.42 -16.91 0.51
CA SER A 109 -2.91 -16.17 1.67
C SER A 109 -3.14 -14.70 1.30
N ASN A 110 -4.16 -14.06 1.88
CA ASN A 110 -4.33 -12.61 1.72
C ASN A 110 -3.47 -11.79 2.70
N VAL A 111 -2.74 -12.44 3.61
CA VAL A 111 -1.83 -11.80 4.57
C VAL A 111 -0.48 -11.48 3.93
N GLY A 112 -0.02 -12.32 2.98
CA GLY A 112 1.21 -12.09 2.22
C GLY A 112 1.04 -11.04 1.12
N TRP A 113 2.14 -10.63 0.53
CA TRP A 113 2.17 -9.74 -0.64
C TRP A 113 2.73 -10.49 -1.84
N TRP A 114 1.85 -10.87 -2.76
CA TRP A 114 2.20 -11.74 -3.88
C TRP A 114 1.26 -11.57 -5.08
N HIS A 115 1.79 -11.90 -6.26
CA HIS A 115 1.08 -12.01 -7.53
C HIS A 115 1.62 -13.22 -8.31
N VAL A 116 0.73 -13.96 -8.97
CA VAL A 116 1.08 -15.09 -9.84
C VAL A 116 0.32 -14.96 -11.16
N LYS A 117 1.05 -15.08 -12.26
CA LYS A 117 0.49 -15.23 -13.60
C LYS A 117 0.53 -16.69 -14.00
N ASP A 118 -0.62 -17.28 -14.33
CA ASP A 118 -0.76 -18.63 -14.87
C ASP A 118 -1.51 -18.58 -16.21
N GLY A 119 -0.79 -18.69 -17.30
CA GLY A 119 -1.32 -18.47 -18.63
C GLY A 119 -1.87 -17.06 -18.82
N ASN A 120 -3.19 -16.96 -19.01
CA ASN A 120 -3.91 -15.69 -19.11
C ASN A 120 -4.62 -15.30 -17.78
N SER A 121 -4.44 -16.08 -16.73
CA SER A 121 -5.06 -15.82 -15.42
C SER A 121 -4.04 -15.16 -14.50
N HIS A 122 -4.55 -14.24 -13.68
CA HIS A 122 -3.76 -13.56 -12.65
C HIS A 122 -4.39 -13.81 -11.29
N TYR A 123 -3.56 -14.18 -10.34
CA TYR A 123 -3.92 -14.39 -8.94
C TYR A 123 -3.06 -13.46 -8.08
N HIS A 124 -3.63 -12.90 -7.03
CA HIS A 124 -2.93 -11.93 -6.17
C HIS A 124 -3.52 -11.91 -4.77
N SER A 125 -2.73 -11.49 -3.80
CA SER A 125 -3.21 -11.18 -2.46
C SER A 125 -3.96 -9.84 -2.43
N LYS A 126 -4.69 -9.59 -1.35
CA LYS A 126 -5.28 -8.26 -1.11
C LYS A 126 -4.23 -7.19 -0.88
N SER A 127 -3.09 -7.56 -0.28
CA SER A 127 -1.96 -6.64 -0.08
C SER A 127 -1.32 -6.19 -1.39
N TRP A 128 -1.55 -6.92 -2.48
CA TRP A 128 -1.12 -6.54 -3.82
C TRP A 128 -2.03 -5.50 -4.47
N THR A 129 -3.35 -5.47 -4.16
CA THR A 129 -4.36 -4.69 -4.90
C THR A 129 -5.19 -3.72 -4.08
N VAL A 130 -5.10 -3.75 -2.74
CA VAL A 130 -5.90 -2.91 -1.83
C VAL A 130 -4.99 -1.99 -1.04
N ALA A 131 -5.18 -0.67 -1.14
CA ALA A 131 -4.30 0.35 -0.59
C ALA A 131 -4.04 0.19 0.91
N ASP A 132 -5.08 0.01 1.71
CA ASP A 132 -4.95 -0.22 3.14
C ASP A 132 -4.14 -1.48 3.47
N ARG A 133 -4.33 -2.57 2.71
CA ARG A 133 -3.60 -3.82 2.92
C ARG A 133 -2.14 -3.73 2.49
N PHE A 134 -1.87 -3.01 1.41
CA PHE A 134 -0.52 -2.69 0.98
C PHE A 134 0.20 -1.85 2.03
N ALA A 135 -0.44 -0.79 2.53
CA ALA A 135 0.11 0.08 3.55
C ALA A 135 0.43 -0.68 4.86
N ARG A 136 -0.46 -1.57 5.30
CA ARG A 136 -0.23 -2.42 6.47
C ARG A 136 0.94 -3.39 6.27
N TYR A 137 1.04 -4.00 5.08
CA TYR A 137 2.09 -4.94 4.75
C TYR A 137 3.45 -4.25 4.64
N MET A 138 3.51 -3.13 3.92
CA MET A 138 4.76 -2.43 3.64
C MET A 138 5.26 -1.57 4.81
N GLY A 139 4.35 -1.13 5.69
CA GLY A 139 4.64 -0.27 6.82
C GLY A 139 4.68 1.22 6.46
N VAL A 140 3.83 2.02 7.10
CA VAL A 140 3.81 3.48 6.97
C VAL A 140 4.84 4.08 7.91
N VAL A 141 5.79 4.84 7.40
CA VAL A 141 6.89 5.43 8.20
C VAL A 141 6.58 6.84 8.66
N TYR A 142 5.67 7.54 8.00
CA TYR A 142 5.25 8.90 8.34
C TYR A 142 3.79 9.13 7.92
N SER A 143 3.05 9.93 8.69
CA SER A 143 1.71 10.39 8.31
C SER A 143 1.39 11.74 8.91
N THR A 144 0.60 12.56 8.19
CA THR A 144 0.20 13.91 8.59
C THR A 144 -1.08 14.32 7.86
N HIS A 145 -1.78 15.35 8.39
CA HIS A 145 -2.90 16.02 7.71
C HIS A 145 -2.45 17.29 6.97
N SER A 146 -1.18 17.69 7.10
CA SER A 146 -0.62 18.87 6.46
C SER A 146 0.06 18.48 5.17
N HIS A 147 -0.45 18.96 4.04
CA HIS A 147 0.18 18.74 2.73
C HIS A 147 1.58 19.36 2.65
N TYR A 148 1.80 20.50 3.33
CA TYR A 148 3.13 21.10 3.45
C TYR A 148 4.11 20.16 4.16
N ASP A 149 3.76 19.69 5.37
CA ASP A 149 4.62 18.79 6.14
C ASP A 149 4.83 17.45 5.40
N PHE A 150 3.80 16.97 4.68
CA PHE A 150 3.90 15.80 3.85
C PHE A 150 4.94 16.00 2.74
N SER A 151 4.80 17.07 1.95
CA SER A 151 5.69 17.37 0.83
C SER A 151 7.14 17.60 1.25
N GLU A 152 7.37 18.27 2.41
CA GLU A 152 8.70 18.49 2.97
C GLU A 152 9.42 17.17 3.35
N ASN A 153 8.66 16.13 3.67
CA ASN A 153 9.20 14.83 4.08
C ASN A 153 9.38 13.85 2.92
N LEU A 154 8.96 14.20 1.69
CA LEU A 154 9.06 13.32 0.53
C LEU A 154 10.48 13.21 -0.03
N GLN A 155 10.76 12.06 -0.60
CA GLN A 155 11.91 11.82 -1.46
C GLN A 155 11.53 10.95 -2.66
N ALA A 156 12.33 10.99 -3.73
CA ALA A 156 12.16 10.07 -4.85
C ALA A 156 12.26 8.61 -4.35
N GLY A 157 11.30 7.78 -4.79
CA GLY A 157 11.19 6.39 -4.36
C GLY A 157 10.13 6.15 -3.27
N ASP A 158 9.58 7.19 -2.66
CA ASP A 158 8.50 7.04 -1.70
C ASP A 158 7.21 6.58 -2.39
N PHE A 159 6.49 5.67 -1.74
CA PHE A 159 5.09 5.40 -2.05
C PHE A 159 4.24 6.28 -1.15
N ILE A 160 3.36 7.05 -1.75
CA ILE A 160 2.49 8.00 -1.08
C ILE A 160 1.08 7.42 -0.95
N LEU A 161 0.47 7.69 0.19
CA LEU A 161 -0.83 7.18 0.56
C LEU A 161 -1.77 8.33 0.90
N GLU A 162 -3.05 8.13 0.63
CA GLU A 162 -4.12 9.03 1.02
C GLU A 162 -5.24 8.26 1.72
N ASP A 163 -5.66 8.79 2.87
CA ASP A 163 -6.86 8.42 3.60
C ASP A 163 -7.84 9.60 3.44
N MET A 164 -8.69 9.53 2.42
CA MET A 164 -9.59 10.60 1.95
C MET A 164 -10.68 10.98 2.95
N TYR A 165 -10.89 10.15 3.97
CA TYR A 165 -11.98 10.33 4.93
C TYR A 165 -11.51 10.39 6.37
N ASP A 166 -10.19 10.30 6.61
CA ASP A 166 -9.56 10.18 7.94
C ASP A 166 -10.26 9.12 8.83
N ASP A 167 -10.67 8.02 8.20
CA ASP A 167 -11.33 6.90 8.89
C ASP A 167 -10.35 5.79 9.30
N GLY A 168 -9.08 5.95 8.94
CA GLY A 168 -7.98 5.04 9.24
C GLY A 168 -7.74 3.98 8.17
N ASP A 169 -8.48 4.02 7.06
CA ASP A 169 -8.30 3.13 5.91
C ASP A 169 -7.71 3.90 4.72
N TRP A 170 -6.52 3.51 4.27
CA TRP A 170 -5.87 4.11 3.10
C TRP A 170 -6.62 3.79 1.82
N ASN A 171 -7.00 4.83 1.07
CA ASN A 171 -7.86 4.70 -0.12
C ASN A 171 -7.07 4.73 -1.43
N HIS A 172 -5.93 5.41 -1.47
CA HIS A 172 -5.16 5.62 -2.67
C HIS A 172 -3.65 5.45 -2.46
N VAL A 173 -2.93 5.10 -3.55
CA VAL A 173 -1.47 4.94 -3.57
C VAL A 173 -0.90 5.58 -4.83
N GLY A 174 0.14 6.42 -4.67
CA GLY A 174 0.98 6.92 -5.75
C GLY A 174 2.45 6.58 -5.50
N PHE A 175 3.30 6.89 -6.48
CA PHE A 175 4.75 6.72 -6.39
C PHE A 175 5.48 8.01 -6.76
N VAL A 176 6.38 8.48 -5.91
CA VAL A 176 7.17 9.70 -6.11
C VAL A 176 8.39 9.37 -6.97
N VAL A 177 8.39 9.92 -8.16
CA VAL A 177 9.47 9.75 -9.13
C VAL A 177 10.59 10.77 -8.90
N GLN A 178 10.22 11.97 -8.47
CA GLN A 178 11.11 13.11 -8.24
C GLN A 178 10.48 14.10 -7.27
N VAL A 179 11.28 14.82 -6.52
CA VAL A 179 10.88 15.97 -5.69
C VAL A 179 11.58 17.22 -6.18
N ASP A 180 11.00 18.41 -5.93
CA ASP A 180 11.60 19.69 -6.17
C ASP A 180 12.01 20.33 -4.83
N ASP A 181 13.11 21.06 -4.84
CA ASP A 181 13.62 21.82 -3.67
C ASP A 181 12.95 23.20 -3.53
N TYR A 182 12.04 23.57 -4.45
CA TYR A 182 11.38 24.87 -4.48
C TYR A 182 9.92 24.75 -4.07
N LEU A 183 9.45 25.74 -3.28
CA LEU A 183 8.04 25.86 -2.94
C LEU A 183 7.22 26.32 -4.16
N THR A 184 6.23 25.51 -4.50
CA THR A 184 5.20 25.84 -5.50
C THR A 184 3.84 25.76 -4.81
N ASN A 185 3.02 26.80 -4.91
CA ASN A 185 1.69 26.86 -4.25
C ASN A 185 1.70 26.65 -2.71
N GLY A 186 2.87 26.87 -2.05
CA GLY A 186 2.98 26.75 -0.60
C GLY A 186 3.45 25.38 -0.11
N TYR A 187 3.82 24.44 -0.99
CA TYR A 187 4.39 23.13 -0.69
C TYR A 187 5.59 22.84 -1.63
N TYR A 188 6.38 21.83 -1.31
CA TYR A 188 7.44 21.33 -2.19
C TYR A 188 6.82 20.46 -3.27
N ASP A 189 7.01 20.83 -4.55
CA ASP A 189 6.41 20.09 -5.65
C ASP A 189 7.04 18.71 -5.84
N TYR A 190 6.26 17.73 -6.25
CA TYR A 190 6.72 16.37 -6.47
C TYR A 190 6.07 15.75 -7.70
N PHE A 191 6.83 14.92 -8.40
CA PHE A 191 6.45 14.28 -9.65
C PHE A 191 5.95 12.88 -9.39
N VAL A 192 4.66 12.62 -9.66
CA VAL A 192 3.95 11.40 -9.29
C VAL A 192 3.67 10.53 -10.50
N ALA A 193 3.88 9.24 -10.33
CA ALA A 193 3.36 8.18 -11.19
C ALA A 193 2.23 7.44 -10.46
N GLN A 194 1.06 7.31 -11.07
CA GLN A 194 -0.06 6.55 -10.50
C GLN A 194 -1.00 5.97 -11.53
N HIS A 195 -1.82 4.99 -11.10
CA HIS A 195 -3.01 4.50 -11.79
C HIS A 195 -4.29 4.93 -11.05
N SER A 196 -5.45 4.65 -11.65
CA SER A 196 -6.76 5.19 -11.24
C SER A 196 -6.81 6.70 -11.49
N GLY A 197 -6.85 7.06 -12.78
CA GLY A 197 -6.53 8.38 -13.30
C GLY A 197 -5.07 8.39 -13.77
N ASN A 198 -4.71 7.41 -14.64
CA ASN A 198 -3.34 7.11 -15.07
C ASN A 198 -2.56 8.33 -15.54
N TYR A 199 -1.54 8.74 -14.81
CA TYR A 199 -0.70 9.87 -15.17
C TYR A 199 0.74 9.77 -14.64
N LEU A 200 1.57 10.62 -15.22
CA LEU A 200 2.92 10.91 -14.79
C LEU A 200 3.07 12.44 -14.84
N ALA A 201 2.91 13.12 -13.71
CA ALA A 201 2.80 14.57 -13.66
C ALA A 201 3.28 15.16 -12.33
N TRP A 202 3.67 16.45 -12.36
CA TRP A 202 3.91 17.24 -11.15
C TRP A 202 2.59 17.52 -10.43
N THR A 203 2.61 17.56 -9.09
CA THR A 203 1.41 17.86 -8.29
C THR A 203 0.83 19.22 -8.58
N SER A 204 1.67 20.20 -8.92
CA SER A 204 1.24 21.54 -9.35
C SER A 204 0.58 21.59 -10.74
N SER A 205 0.49 20.47 -11.45
CA SER A 205 -0.15 20.43 -12.77
C SER A 205 -1.66 20.15 -12.67
N ASP A 206 -2.45 20.68 -13.59
CA ASP A 206 -3.91 20.50 -13.63
C ASP A 206 -4.38 19.03 -13.80
N THR A 207 -3.44 18.12 -14.09
CA THR A 207 -3.73 16.69 -14.29
C THR A 207 -3.50 15.85 -13.05
N ASN A 208 -2.97 16.44 -11.99
CA ASN A 208 -2.64 15.74 -10.75
C ASN A 208 -3.66 16.09 -9.65
N GLY A 209 -4.23 15.07 -8.99
CA GLY A 209 -5.23 15.23 -7.94
C GLY A 209 -4.66 15.52 -6.55
N TRP A 210 -3.38 15.22 -6.30
CA TRP A 210 -2.77 15.33 -4.96
C TRP A 210 -2.73 16.76 -4.40
N GLU A 211 -2.70 17.79 -5.25
CA GLU A 211 -2.75 19.19 -4.81
C GLU A 211 -4.15 19.62 -4.37
N ASN A 212 -5.19 19.02 -4.95
CA ASN A 212 -6.58 19.47 -4.74
C ASN A 212 -7.23 18.83 -3.51
N ASP A 213 -6.53 17.91 -2.87
CA ASP A 213 -7.08 17.08 -1.81
C ASP A 213 -6.87 17.69 -0.40
N GLU A 214 -6.68 19.03 -0.31
CA GLU A 214 -6.84 19.80 0.94
C GLU A 214 -8.32 19.88 1.38
N ALA A 215 -9.14 18.87 1.08
CA ALA A 215 -10.44 18.75 1.71
C ALA A 215 -10.25 18.59 3.23
N GLU A 216 -11.07 19.26 4.02
CA GLU A 216 -11.01 19.13 5.49
C GLU A 216 -11.09 17.66 5.88
N GLY A 217 -9.97 17.08 6.34
CA GLY A 217 -9.94 15.74 6.90
C GLY A 217 -9.02 14.75 6.20
N ASP A 218 -8.43 15.08 5.04
CA ASP A 218 -7.54 14.14 4.35
C ASP A 218 -6.25 13.91 5.13
N LYS A 219 -5.76 12.68 5.10
CA LYS A 219 -4.52 12.29 5.75
C LYS A 219 -3.58 11.66 4.74
N TYR A 220 -2.35 12.11 4.77
CA TYR A 220 -1.28 11.63 3.88
C TYR A 220 -0.35 10.66 4.62
N GLY A 221 0.17 9.66 3.91
CA GLY A 221 1.11 8.71 4.45
C GLY A 221 2.29 8.44 3.51
N ILE A 222 3.40 8.00 4.08
CA ILE A 222 4.62 7.65 3.33
C ILE A 222 5.04 6.22 3.68
N ILE A 223 5.27 5.41 2.64
CA ILE A 223 6.00 4.14 2.73
C ILE A 223 7.36 4.36 2.05
N ARG A 224 8.44 3.99 2.73
CA ARG A 224 9.81 4.13 2.26
C ARG A 224 10.56 2.80 2.40
N LYS A 225 11.34 2.43 1.36
CA LYS A 225 12.15 1.21 1.32
C LYS A 225 13.64 1.52 1.13
#